data_0c05a0a9cd15acf980c5bf6c65c54430
#
_entry.id   0c05a0a9cd15acf980c5bf6c65c54430
#
_cell.length_a   1.000
_cell.length_b   1.000
_cell.length_c   1.000
_cell.angle_alpha   90.00
_cell.angle_beta   90.00
_cell.angle_gamma   90.00
#
_symmetry.space_group_name_H-M   'P 1'
#
loop_
_entity.id
_entity.type
_entity.pdbx_description
1 polymer ?
#
loop_
_entity_poly.entity_id
_entity_poly.type
_entity_poly.pdbx_seq_one_letter_code
_entity_poly.pdbx_strand_id
1 'polypeptide(L)'
;MPSRPAVRAAGVRVEDLEAPILRHLEALKAHPVDGAELTAAIARLDTSRNAQYAADFPLALAIARHQVALGDWKFVLRAEEACRTVTPAEVLAFARKYLTPENRTVVTLLAAPR
;
A
#
# COMPACT_ATOMS: atom_id res chain seq x y z
N MET A 1 -7.04 -1.99 -3.64
CA MET A 1 -5.59 -1.71 -3.62
C MET A 1 -4.89 -2.79 -4.42
N PRO A 2 -4.11 -2.46 -5.43
CA PRO A 2 -3.27 -3.48 -6.04
C PRO A 2 -2.19 -3.87 -5.03
N SER A 3 -2.24 -5.12 -4.55
CA SER A 3 -1.18 -5.69 -3.75
C SER A 3 0.11 -5.68 -4.58
N ARG A 4 1.13 -5.00 -4.11
CA ARG A 4 2.47 -5.12 -4.73
C ARG A 4 3.03 -6.48 -4.33
N PRO A 5 3.36 -7.36 -5.28
CA PRO A 5 4.02 -8.61 -4.93
C PRO A 5 5.40 -8.31 -4.33
N ALA A 6 5.73 -8.95 -3.22
CA ALA A 6 7.11 -8.99 -2.77
C ALA A 6 7.92 -9.83 -3.78
N VAL A 7 8.91 -9.22 -4.42
CA VAL A 7 9.74 -9.90 -5.41
C VAL A 7 10.96 -10.50 -4.70
N ARG A 8 11.16 -11.79 -4.89
CA ARG A 8 12.29 -12.53 -4.34
C ARG A 8 13.60 -12.11 -5.01
N ALA A 9 14.60 -11.76 -4.21
CA ALA A 9 15.97 -11.66 -4.68
C ALA A 9 16.53 -13.06 -5.02
N ALA A 10 17.48 -13.14 -5.95
CA ALA A 10 18.10 -14.40 -6.31
C ALA A 10 18.76 -15.06 -5.07
N GLY A 11 18.47 -16.34 -4.83
CA GLY A 11 19.02 -17.12 -3.72
C GLY A 11 18.23 -17.07 -2.41
N VAL A 12 17.19 -16.23 -2.28
CA VAL A 12 16.33 -16.19 -1.10
C VAL A 12 15.18 -17.20 -1.25
N ARG A 13 14.94 -18.04 -0.24
CA ARG A 13 13.80 -18.96 -0.23
C ARG A 13 12.51 -18.18 0.04
N VAL A 14 11.41 -18.61 -0.53
CA VAL A 14 10.12 -17.94 -0.37
C VAL A 14 9.66 -17.94 1.09
N GLU A 15 9.91 -19.03 1.80
CA GLU A 15 9.57 -19.20 3.22
C GLU A 15 10.31 -18.20 4.10
N ASP A 16 11.50 -17.73 3.67
CA ASP A 16 12.30 -16.75 4.41
C ASP A 16 11.83 -15.30 4.22
N LEU A 17 10.89 -15.06 3.29
CA LEU A 17 10.34 -13.72 3.04
C LEU A 17 9.13 -13.39 3.94
N GLU A 18 8.35 -14.35 4.31
CA GLU A 18 7.11 -14.12 5.07
C GLU A 18 7.40 -13.52 6.45
N ALA A 19 8.32 -14.12 7.19
CA ALA A 19 8.62 -13.70 8.56
C ALA A 19 9.13 -12.24 8.67
N PRO A 20 10.05 -11.73 7.82
CA PRO A 20 10.40 -10.32 7.81
C PRO A 20 9.24 -9.39 7.48
N ILE A 21 8.39 -9.75 6.49
CA ILE A 21 7.23 -8.94 6.13
C ILE A 21 6.27 -8.81 7.32
N LEU A 22 5.93 -9.93 7.94
CA LEU A 22 5.06 -9.95 9.11
C LEU A 22 5.63 -9.16 10.28
N ARG A 23 6.94 -9.24 10.51
CA ARG A 23 7.62 -8.48 11.54
C ARG A 23 7.49 -6.97 11.32
N HIS A 24 7.62 -6.50 10.07
CA HIS A 24 7.40 -5.09 9.75
C HIS A 24 5.94 -4.65 9.96
N LEU A 25 4.97 -5.50 9.61
CA LEU A 25 3.56 -5.22 9.88
C LEU A 25 3.25 -5.16 11.37
N GLU A 26 3.84 -6.04 12.18
CA GLU A 26 3.70 -6.00 13.64
C GLU A 26 4.35 -4.76 14.25
N ALA A 27 5.51 -4.33 13.72
CA ALA A 27 6.18 -3.10 14.17
C ALA A 27 5.30 -1.86 13.96
N LEU A 28 4.55 -1.77 12.85
CA LEU A 28 3.60 -0.69 12.59
C LEU A 28 2.44 -0.63 13.60
N LYS A 29 2.14 -1.75 14.28
CA LYS A 29 1.10 -1.81 15.33
C LYS A 29 1.66 -1.52 16.74
N ALA A 30 2.96 -1.60 16.91
CA ALA A 30 3.61 -1.41 18.20
C ALA A 30 3.80 0.08 18.53
N HIS A 31 4.33 0.85 17.57
CA HIS A 31 4.69 2.25 17.76
C HIS A 31 4.21 3.11 16.58
N PRO A 32 3.91 4.40 16.81
CA PRO A 32 3.69 5.34 15.72
C PRO A 32 4.92 5.40 14.81
N VAL A 33 4.69 5.55 13.51
CA VAL A 33 5.79 5.80 12.56
C VAL A 33 6.44 7.16 12.84
N ASP A 34 7.73 7.27 12.54
CA ASP A 34 8.43 8.54 12.61
C ASP A 34 7.86 9.56 11.62
N GLY A 35 7.79 10.84 12.02
CA GLY A 35 7.25 11.90 11.17
C GLY A 35 8.02 12.09 9.87
N ALA A 36 9.34 11.91 9.89
CA ALA A 36 10.17 11.99 8.69
C ALA A 36 9.90 10.79 7.75
N GLU A 37 9.71 9.59 8.30
CA GLU A 37 9.34 8.40 7.54
C GLU A 37 7.97 8.57 6.87
N LEU A 38 6.99 9.08 7.61
CA LEU A 38 5.65 9.36 7.06
C LEU A 38 5.71 10.40 5.94
N THR A 39 6.45 11.49 6.14
CA THR A 39 6.64 12.53 5.12
C THR A 39 7.27 11.95 3.84
N ALA A 40 8.30 11.13 3.98
CA ALA A 40 8.95 10.47 2.85
C ALA A 40 8.00 9.49 2.13
N ALA A 41 7.16 8.76 2.89
CA ALA A 41 6.16 7.86 2.32
C ALA A 41 5.09 8.63 1.52
N ILE A 42 4.59 9.74 2.04
CA ILE A 42 3.62 10.61 1.35
C ILE A 42 4.24 11.15 0.05
N ALA A 43 5.47 11.67 0.09
CA ALA A 43 6.16 12.18 -1.09
C ALA A 43 6.34 11.11 -2.19
N ARG A 44 6.64 9.87 -1.81
CA ARG A 44 6.71 8.74 -2.75
C ARG A 44 5.35 8.40 -3.36
N LEU A 45 4.28 8.47 -2.58
CA LEU A 45 2.92 8.26 -3.06
C LEU A 45 2.52 9.34 -4.06
N ASP A 46 2.80 10.61 -3.78
CA ASP A 46 2.52 11.74 -4.68
C ASP A 46 3.29 11.58 -5.99
N THR A 47 4.59 11.27 -5.94
CA THR A 47 5.41 11.02 -7.13
C THR A 47 4.86 9.86 -7.97
N SER A 48 4.53 8.74 -7.33
CA SER A 48 3.98 7.56 -8.01
C SER A 48 2.62 7.85 -8.67
N ARG A 49 1.77 8.60 -7.97
CA ARG A 49 0.44 8.99 -8.46
C ARG A 49 0.54 9.96 -9.63
N ASN A 50 1.39 10.97 -9.52
CA ASN A 50 1.63 11.93 -10.61
C ASN A 50 2.14 11.22 -11.87
N ALA A 51 3.07 10.28 -11.73
CA ALA A 51 3.55 9.47 -12.85
C ALA A 51 2.43 8.58 -13.46
N GLN A 52 1.58 8.01 -12.61
CA GLN A 52 0.46 7.18 -13.05
C GLN A 52 -0.60 7.97 -13.80
N TYR A 53 -0.86 9.21 -13.40
CA TYR A 53 -1.91 10.06 -13.98
C TYR A 53 -1.38 11.07 -15.02
N ALA A 54 -0.11 10.98 -15.37
CA ALA A 54 0.50 11.83 -16.41
C ALA A 54 -0.04 11.52 -17.83
N ALA A 55 -0.67 10.36 -18.03
CA ALA A 55 -1.25 9.99 -19.31
C ALA A 55 -2.78 9.87 -19.19
N ASP A 56 -3.49 10.22 -20.26
CA ASP A 56 -4.96 10.29 -20.28
C ASP A 56 -5.65 8.96 -19.96
N PHE A 57 -5.15 7.87 -20.52
CA PHE A 57 -5.77 6.56 -20.32
C PHE A 57 -5.72 6.05 -18.87
N PRO A 58 -4.58 6.06 -18.17
CA PRO A 58 -4.54 5.70 -16.75
C PRO A 58 -5.41 6.60 -15.88
N LEU A 59 -5.47 7.90 -16.17
CA LEU A 59 -6.33 8.83 -15.45
C LEU A 59 -7.81 8.51 -15.68
N ALA A 60 -8.22 8.32 -16.93
CA ALA A 60 -9.60 7.95 -17.26
C ALA A 60 -10.01 6.64 -16.61
N LEU A 61 -9.12 5.65 -16.59
CA LEU A 61 -9.37 4.36 -15.92
C LEU A 61 -9.51 4.52 -14.41
N ALA A 62 -8.69 5.36 -13.77
CA ALA A 62 -8.79 5.64 -12.34
C ALA A 62 -10.14 6.30 -12.00
N ILE A 63 -10.56 7.30 -12.77
CA ILE A 63 -11.85 7.97 -12.63
C ILE A 63 -13.00 6.96 -12.76
N ALA A 64 -12.98 6.14 -13.81
CA ALA A 64 -14.02 5.12 -14.04
C ALA A 64 -14.09 4.10 -12.90
N ARG A 65 -12.94 3.61 -12.41
CA ARG A 65 -12.88 2.67 -11.27
C ARG A 65 -13.47 3.26 -10.00
N HIS A 66 -13.14 4.51 -9.67
CA HIS A 66 -13.69 5.14 -8.48
C HIS A 66 -15.19 5.40 -8.62
N GLN A 67 -15.67 5.77 -9.81
CA GLN A 67 -17.10 5.91 -10.06
C GLN A 67 -17.85 4.58 -9.88
N VAL A 68 -17.31 3.48 -10.38
CA VAL A 68 -17.96 2.17 -10.26
C VAL A 68 -17.89 1.62 -8.83
N ALA A 69 -16.73 1.74 -8.17
CA ALA A 69 -16.52 1.13 -6.87
C ALA A 69 -17.11 1.93 -5.71
N LEU A 70 -17.13 3.27 -5.82
CA LEU A 70 -17.48 4.18 -4.72
C LEU A 70 -18.67 5.09 -5.05
N GLY A 71 -19.15 5.10 -6.29
CA GLY A 71 -20.16 6.05 -6.76
C GLY A 71 -19.66 7.50 -6.86
N ASP A 72 -18.34 7.70 -6.78
CA ASP A 72 -17.73 9.02 -6.68
C ASP A 72 -16.38 9.10 -7.38
N TRP A 73 -16.39 9.61 -8.59
CA TRP A 73 -15.17 9.81 -9.37
C TRP A 73 -14.21 10.84 -8.77
N LYS A 74 -14.73 11.83 -8.02
CA LYS A 74 -13.92 12.88 -7.37
C LYS A 74 -13.06 12.34 -6.22
N PHE A 75 -13.26 11.09 -5.83
CA PHE A 75 -12.45 10.45 -4.81
C PHE A 75 -10.94 10.47 -5.15
N VAL A 76 -10.59 10.43 -6.44
CA VAL A 76 -9.19 10.57 -6.92
C VAL A 76 -8.54 11.83 -6.33
N LEU A 77 -9.25 12.96 -6.39
CA LEU A 77 -8.73 14.26 -5.92
C LEU A 77 -8.70 14.33 -4.39
N ARG A 78 -9.79 13.90 -3.74
CA ARG A 78 -9.90 13.93 -2.28
C ARG A 78 -8.94 12.98 -1.58
N ALA A 79 -8.63 11.84 -2.18
CA ALA A 79 -7.67 10.90 -1.63
C ALA A 79 -6.26 11.49 -1.58
N GLU A 80 -5.90 12.32 -2.54
CA GLU A 80 -4.61 13.01 -2.53
C GLU A 80 -4.51 13.99 -1.36
N GLU A 81 -5.51 14.84 -1.18
CA GLU A 81 -5.56 15.80 -0.08
C GLU A 81 -5.59 15.09 1.30
N ALA A 82 -6.41 14.05 1.43
CA ALA A 82 -6.49 13.26 2.65
C ALA A 82 -5.15 12.59 3.01
N CYS A 83 -4.40 12.08 2.02
CA CYS A 83 -3.07 11.49 2.28
C CYS A 83 -2.06 12.50 2.86
N ARG A 84 -2.15 13.77 2.47
CA ARG A 84 -1.25 14.81 2.96
C ARG A 84 -1.48 15.22 4.41
N THR A 85 -2.67 14.97 4.92
CA THR A 85 -3.09 15.31 6.30
C THR A 85 -2.98 14.14 7.27
N VAL A 86 -2.59 12.95 6.80
CA VAL A 86 -2.45 11.75 7.64
C VAL A 86 -1.38 11.95 8.71
N THR A 87 -1.71 11.57 9.92
CA THR A 87 -0.83 11.63 11.08
C THR A 87 -0.24 10.26 11.45
N PRO A 88 0.90 10.19 12.16
CA PRO A 88 1.43 8.93 12.68
C PRO A 88 0.45 8.16 13.57
N ALA A 89 -0.38 8.87 14.33
CA ALA A 89 -1.39 8.27 15.20
C ALA A 89 -2.51 7.58 14.39
N GLU A 90 -2.93 8.17 13.29
CA GLU A 90 -3.93 7.57 12.38
C GLU A 90 -3.37 6.34 11.67
N VAL A 91 -2.09 6.37 11.26
CA VAL A 91 -1.42 5.19 10.69
C VAL A 91 -1.41 4.05 11.71
N LEU A 92 -1.04 4.32 12.96
CA LEU A 92 -1.04 3.34 14.04
C LEU A 92 -2.45 2.77 14.30
N ALA A 93 -3.45 3.63 14.38
CA ALA A 93 -4.84 3.23 14.61
C ALA A 93 -5.35 2.34 13.45
N PHE A 94 -5.06 2.71 12.21
CA PHE A 94 -5.37 1.91 11.04
C PHE A 94 -4.67 0.55 11.06
N ALA A 95 -3.37 0.53 11.35
CA ALA A 95 -2.60 -0.70 11.42
C ALA A 95 -3.17 -1.69 12.46
N ARG A 96 -3.49 -1.21 13.65
CA ARG A 96 -4.11 -2.00 14.72
C ARG A 96 -5.48 -2.55 14.34
N LYS A 97 -6.27 -1.77 13.63
CA LYS A 97 -7.64 -2.15 13.24
C LYS A 97 -7.67 -3.15 12.07
N TYR A 98 -6.82 -2.98 11.08
CA TYR A 98 -6.95 -3.69 9.82
C TYR A 98 -5.85 -4.70 9.51
N LEU A 99 -4.62 -4.54 10.06
CA LEU A 99 -3.53 -5.47 9.82
C LEU A 99 -3.55 -6.62 10.83
N THR A 100 -4.67 -7.33 10.90
CA THR A 100 -4.86 -8.48 11.79
C THR A 100 -4.66 -9.80 11.04
N PRO A 101 -4.36 -10.91 11.75
CA PRO A 101 -4.25 -12.22 11.10
C PRO A 101 -5.51 -12.63 10.34
N GLU A 102 -6.69 -12.25 10.85
CA GLU A 102 -8.00 -12.57 10.28
C GLU A 102 -8.26 -11.84 8.95
N ASN A 103 -7.64 -10.68 8.77
CA ASN A 103 -7.73 -9.88 7.54
C ASN A 103 -6.58 -10.16 6.56
N ARG A 104 -5.80 -11.22 6.79
CA ARG A 104 -4.61 -11.52 5.99
C ARG A 104 -4.83 -12.73 5.11
N THR A 105 -4.49 -12.58 3.83
CA THR A 105 -4.35 -13.71 2.90
C THR A 105 -2.92 -13.72 2.37
N VAL A 106 -2.24 -14.85 2.49
CA VAL A 106 -0.89 -15.06 1.95
C VAL A 106 -1.00 -15.95 0.72
N VAL A 107 -0.49 -15.47 -0.39
CA VAL A 107 -0.41 -16.24 -1.64
C VAL A 107 1.05 -16.34 -2.06
N THR A 108 1.54 -17.56 -2.25
CA THR A 108 2.91 -17.84 -2.68
C THR A 108 2.91 -18.38 -4.10
N LEU A 109 3.60 -17.68 -5.00
CA LEU A 109 3.82 -18.14 -6.37
C LEU A 109 5.19 -18.81 -6.46
N LEU A 110 5.22 -20.11 -6.75
CA LEU A 110 6.44 -20.86 -6.99
C LEU A 110 6.67 -21.00 -8.49
N ALA A 111 7.95 -20.87 -8.91
CA ALA A 111 8.32 -21.22 -10.27
C ALA A 111 8.13 -22.71 -10.48
N ALA A 112 7.56 -23.12 -11.60
CA ALA A 112 7.51 -24.54 -11.96
C ALA A 112 8.93 -25.10 -12.06
N PRO A 113 9.19 -26.30 -11.59
CA PRO A 113 10.48 -26.96 -11.82
C PRO A 113 10.69 -27.10 -13.33
N ARG A 114 11.89 -26.71 -13.80
CA ARG A 114 12.31 -26.94 -15.19
C ARG A 114 12.71 -28.38 -15.41
#